data_0c246129a1ae3e12ef1ec656c9c32ae8
#
_entry.id   0c246129a1ae3e12ef1ec656c9c32ae8
#
_cell.length_a   1.000
_cell.length_b   1.000
_cell.length_c   1.000
_cell.angle_alpha   90.00
_cell.angle_beta   90.00
_cell.angle_gamma   90.00
#
_symmetry.space_group_name_H-M   'P 1'
#
loop_
_entity.id
_entity.type
_entity.pdbx_description
1 polymer ?
#
loop_
_entity_poly.entity_id
_entity_poly.type
_entity_poly.pdbx_seq_one_letter_code
_entity_poly.pdbx_strand_id
1 'polypeptide(L)'
;MALVHARDDLGGEPVTVHFIGAGPGAADLITLRGHRLIAAAPVCLYAGSLVPAGLLDACPPGARKVDTANLTLDEIIAEMVAAHTAGVDVARLHSGDPSVFSAVAEQMRRLDAAGVPYDVTPGVPAFAAAAAALARELTVPEVAQTVILTRTAERATAMPPGEDLATLGASRATMILHLAVQRIDAVVAELTGNYGADCPVAVVARASRPDELILRGTLADIVGKVKDAGVRRTAVIVVGAALTAGQFPDSHLYSADRCRSGDDDHHPGPAVP
;
A
#
# COMPACT_ATOMS: atom_id res chain seq x y z
N MET A 1 -11.54 9.96 18.33
CA MET A 1 -10.37 10.85 18.61
C MET A 1 -9.37 9.98 19.35
N ALA A 2 -8.53 9.25 18.59
CA ALA A 2 -7.55 8.33 19.16
C ALA A 2 -6.45 9.14 19.84
N LEU A 3 -6.31 8.96 21.15
CA LEU A 3 -5.20 9.49 21.92
C LEU A 3 -3.93 8.74 21.50
N VAL A 4 -3.04 9.44 20.79
CA VAL A 4 -1.63 9.08 20.76
C VAL A 4 -1.14 9.24 22.21
N HIS A 5 -1.01 8.13 22.91
CA HIS A 5 -0.51 8.15 24.29
C HIS A 5 0.96 8.59 24.26
N ALA A 6 1.18 9.75 24.87
CA ALA A 6 2.51 10.16 25.29
C ALA A 6 3.09 9.09 26.23
N ARG A 7 4.36 8.73 26.06
CA ARG A 7 5.09 7.81 26.91
C ARG A 7 5.07 8.34 28.35
N ASP A 8 4.39 7.64 29.23
CA ASP A 8 4.50 7.90 30.66
C ASP A 8 5.74 7.19 31.23
N ASP A 9 6.62 7.95 31.83
CA ASP A 9 7.92 7.58 32.39
C ASP A 9 7.83 6.76 33.71
N LEU A 10 7.12 5.64 33.72
CA LEU A 10 7.18 4.71 34.86
C LEU A 10 7.14 3.24 34.41
N GLY A 11 8.32 2.68 34.13
CA GLY A 11 8.60 1.24 34.35
C GLY A 11 7.91 0.24 33.43
N GLY A 12 8.43 0.02 32.24
CA GLY A 12 8.03 -1.02 31.29
C GLY A 12 7.31 -0.41 30.08
N GLU A 13 7.83 -0.61 28.87
CA GLU A 13 7.09 -0.22 27.67
C GLU A 13 5.77 -1.01 27.61
N PRO A 14 4.62 -0.37 27.32
CA PRO A 14 3.35 -1.08 27.24
C PRO A 14 3.42 -2.13 26.14
N VAL A 15 2.96 -3.32 26.41
CA VAL A 15 2.82 -4.42 25.44
C VAL A 15 1.93 -3.95 24.29
N THR A 16 2.45 -3.99 23.08
CA THR A 16 1.87 -3.31 21.92
C THR A 16 1.67 -4.26 20.74
N VAL A 17 0.57 -4.07 20.01
CA VAL A 17 0.38 -4.68 18.70
C VAL A 17 0.94 -3.75 17.64
N HIS A 18 2.00 -4.15 16.94
CA HIS A 18 2.63 -3.40 15.86
C HIS A 18 2.04 -3.82 14.50
N PHE A 19 1.20 -2.98 13.89
CA PHE A 19 0.78 -3.19 12.50
C PHE A 19 1.89 -2.76 11.56
N ILE A 20 2.49 -3.69 10.84
CA ILE A 20 3.71 -3.48 10.06
C ILE A 20 3.44 -3.73 8.58
N GLY A 21 3.74 -2.75 7.73
CA GLY A 21 3.77 -2.94 6.28
C GLY A 21 4.94 -3.83 5.89
N ALA A 22 4.63 -5.02 5.37
CA ALA A 22 5.60 -6.04 5.00
C ALA A 22 6.22 -5.83 3.59
N GLY A 23 5.87 -4.73 2.94
CA GLY A 23 6.34 -4.46 1.58
C GLY A 23 5.62 -5.27 0.49
N PRO A 24 5.98 -5.04 -0.78
CA PRO A 24 5.23 -5.52 -1.95
C PRO A 24 5.56 -6.98 -2.32
N GLY A 25 6.67 -7.52 -1.85
CA GLY A 25 7.09 -8.87 -2.22
C GLY A 25 8.53 -9.22 -1.89
N ALA A 26 9.51 -8.38 -2.23
CA ALA A 26 10.91 -8.57 -1.85
C ALA A 26 11.10 -8.23 -0.36
N ALA A 27 11.82 -9.09 0.36
CA ALA A 27 12.01 -8.95 1.80
C ALA A 27 12.87 -7.71 2.18
N ASP A 28 13.76 -7.29 1.30
CA ASP A 28 14.61 -6.11 1.47
C ASP A 28 13.88 -4.76 1.27
N LEU A 29 12.62 -4.80 0.81
CA LEU A 29 11.75 -3.63 0.76
C LEU A 29 10.97 -3.40 2.06
N ILE A 30 11.30 -4.10 3.11
CA ILE A 30 10.82 -3.79 4.47
C ILE A 30 11.47 -2.50 4.97
N THR A 31 10.73 -1.70 5.73
CA THR A 31 11.35 -0.56 6.42
C THR A 31 12.24 -1.04 7.57
N LEU A 32 13.31 -0.29 7.86
CA LEU A 32 14.20 -0.60 8.99
C LEU A 32 13.43 -0.67 10.32
N ARG A 33 12.40 0.17 10.52
CA ARG A 33 11.54 0.12 11.69
C ARG A 33 10.76 -1.19 11.73
N GLY A 34 10.09 -1.54 10.63
CA GLY A 34 9.33 -2.79 10.53
C GLY A 34 10.18 -4.01 10.82
N HIS A 35 11.39 -4.07 10.26
CA HIS A 35 12.33 -5.16 10.52
C HIS A 35 12.71 -5.28 12.00
N ARG A 36 13.00 -4.15 12.68
CA ARG A 36 13.35 -4.16 14.12
C ARG A 36 12.19 -4.65 14.97
N LEU A 37 10.96 -4.21 14.67
CA LEU A 37 9.76 -4.64 15.39
C LEU A 37 9.49 -6.14 15.20
N ILE A 38 9.67 -6.67 13.99
CA ILE A 38 9.58 -8.12 13.72
C ILE A 38 10.61 -8.87 14.54
N ALA A 39 11.86 -8.39 14.57
CA ALA A 39 12.96 -9.04 15.27
C ALA A 39 12.83 -8.99 16.81
N ALA A 40 12.01 -8.10 17.34
CA ALA A 40 11.76 -7.97 18.77
C ALA A 40 10.50 -8.71 19.25
N ALA A 41 9.52 -8.97 18.37
CA ALA A 41 8.22 -9.48 18.77
C ALA A 41 8.21 -11.01 18.97
N PRO A 42 7.82 -11.50 20.17
CA PRO A 42 7.68 -12.94 20.43
C PRO A 42 6.53 -13.61 19.68
N VAL A 43 5.58 -12.82 19.17
CA VAL A 43 4.43 -13.29 18.38
C VAL A 43 4.39 -12.55 17.06
N CYS A 44 4.30 -13.27 15.95
CA CYS A 44 4.21 -12.72 14.61
C CYS A 44 2.97 -13.28 13.89
N LEU A 45 2.01 -12.41 13.56
CA LEU A 45 0.83 -12.76 12.75
C LEU A 45 1.02 -12.26 11.32
N TYR A 46 0.81 -13.12 10.34
CA TYR A 46 1.01 -12.79 8.92
C TYR A 46 -0.06 -13.41 8.02
N ALA A 47 -0.30 -12.82 6.85
CA ALA A 47 -1.34 -13.27 5.93
C ALA A 47 -0.76 -14.16 4.82
N GLY A 48 -0.42 -15.41 5.15
CA GLY A 48 -0.01 -16.46 4.22
C GLY A 48 1.05 -16.01 3.21
N SER A 49 0.89 -16.45 1.96
CA SER A 49 1.82 -16.18 0.87
C SER A 49 1.91 -14.73 0.40
N LEU A 50 1.12 -13.82 0.96
CA LEU A 50 1.21 -12.39 0.68
C LEU A 50 2.41 -11.73 1.37
N VAL A 51 2.92 -12.34 2.44
CA VAL A 51 4.11 -11.89 3.16
C VAL A 51 5.31 -12.72 2.71
N PRO A 52 6.47 -12.10 2.35
CA PRO A 52 7.66 -12.83 1.98
C PRO A 52 8.15 -13.75 3.12
N ALA A 53 8.44 -15.01 2.82
CA ALA A 53 8.92 -15.96 3.81
C ALA A 53 10.21 -15.47 4.53
N GLY A 54 11.12 -14.82 3.80
CA GLY A 54 12.35 -14.27 4.36
C GLY A 54 12.14 -13.21 5.46
N LEU A 55 10.97 -12.56 5.53
CA LEU A 55 10.65 -11.68 6.66
C LEU A 55 10.38 -12.46 7.95
N LEU A 56 9.87 -13.67 7.85
CA LEU A 56 9.62 -14.52 9.02
C LEU A 56 10.92 -15.06 9.63
N ASP A 57 12.01 -15.03 8.87
CA ASP A 57 13.33 -15.41 9.37
C ASP A 57 13.93 -14.33 10.30
N ALA A 58 13.42 -13.10 10.22
CA ALA A 58 13.77 -12.02 11.13
C ALA A 58 13.16 -12.16 12.53
N CYS A 59 12.13 -13.00 12.70
CA CYS A 59 11.54 -13.24 14.02
C CYS A 59 12.57 -13.85 14.98
N PRO A 60 12.53 -13.51 16.30
CA PRO A 60 13.45 -14.07 17.27
C PRO A 60 13.31 -15.60 17.39
N PRO A 61 14.37 -16.30 17.82
CA PRO A 61 14.30 -17.74 18.06
C PRO A 61 13.17 -18.09 19.04
N GLY A 62 12.33 -19.06 18.66
CA GLY A 62 11.18 -19.47 19.47
C GLY A 62 9.93 -18.58 19.32
N ALA A 63 9.95 -17.55 18.48
CA ALA A 63 8.77 -16.75 18.22
C ALA A 63 7.62 -17.59 17.65
N ARG A 64 6.41 -17.36 18.15
CA ARG A 64 5.19 -18.00 17.66
C ARG A 64 4.74 -17.29 16.38
N LYS A 65 4.80 -17.98 15.26
CA LYS A 65 4.39 -17.50 13.93
C LYS A 65 3.00 -18.04 13.61
N VAL A 66 2.02 -17.14 13.41
CA VAL A 66 0.62 -17.48 13.16
C VAL A 66 0.23 -17.05 11.75
N ASP A 67 -0.07 -18.03 10.90
CA ASP A 67 -0.65 -17.75 9.58
C ASP A 67 -2.14 -17.46 9.73
N THR A 68 -2.53 -16.23 9.36
CA THR A 68 -3.92 -15.76 9.47
C THR A 68 -4.73 -15.93 8.19
N ALA A 69 -4.21 -16.61 7.17
CA ALA A 69 -4.87 -16.74 5.87
C ALA A 69 -6.24 -17.42 5.95
N ASN A 70 -6.44 -18.32 6.92
CA ASN A 70 -7.68 -19.04 7.13
C ASN A 70 -8.41 -18.66 8.42
N LEU A 71 -7.95 -17.63 9.13
CA LEU A 71 -8.57 -17.16 10.36
C LEU A 71 -9.62 -16.10 10.07
N THR A 72 -10.68 -16.13 10.85
CA THR A 72 -11.68 -15.06 10.90
C THR A 72 -11.11 -13.82 11.61
N LEU A 73 -11.76 -12.67 11.44
CA LEU A 73 -11.37 -11.46 12.16
C LEU A 73 -11.42 -11.66 13.69
N ASP A 74 -12.43 -12.38 14.19
CA ASP A 74 -12.55 -12.67 15.62
C ASP A 74 -11.37 -13.49 16.15
N GLU A 75 -10.95 -14.51 15.42
CA GLU A 75 -9.79 -15.33 15.76
C GLU A 75 -8.48 -14.53 15.73
N ILE A 76 -8.30 -13.65 14.72
CA ILE A 76 -7.13 -12.76 14.63
C ILE A 76 -7.07 -11.80 15.83
N ILE A 77 -8.19 -11.21 16.21
CA ILE A 77 -8.27 -10.33 17.37
C ILE A 77 -7.98 -11.12 18.66
N ALA A 78 -8.56 -12.31 18.81
CA ALA A 78 -8.32 -13.16 19.97
C ALA A 78 -6.83 -13.49 20.16
N GLU A 79 -6.09 -13.75 19.08
CA GLU A 79 -4.64 -13.97 19.11
C GLU A 79 -3.87 -12.75 19.63
N MET A 80 -4.23 -11.54 19.18
CA MET A 80 -3.58 -10.30 19.61
C MET A 80 -3.90 -9.97 21.08
N VAL A 81 -5.17 -10.15 21.50
CA VAL A 81 -5.60 -9.92 22.88
C VAL A 81 -4.94 -10.93 23.83
N ALA A 82 -4.84 -12.20 23.43
CA ALA A 82 -4.17 -13.23 24.23
C ALA A 82 -2.67 -12.93 24.44
N ALA A 83 -1.99 -12.47 23.38
CA ALA A 83 -0.59 -12.06 23.48
C ALA A 83 -0.42 -10.85 24.42
N HIS A 84 -1.27 -9.83 24.28
CA HIS A 84 -1.28 -8.67 25.18
C HIS A 84 -1.50 -9.08 26.64
N THR A 85 -2.48 -9.95 26.91
CA THR A 85 -2.75 -10.47 28.26
C THR A 85 -1.57 -11.26 28.84
N ALA A 86 -0.81 -11.93 27.97
CA ALA A 86 0.42 -12.65 28.35
C ALA A 86 1.63 -11.72 28.52
N GLY A 87 1.50 -10.43 28.30
CA GLY A 87 2.58 -9.45 28.46
C GLY A 87 3.63 -9.51 27.33
N VAL A 88 3.24 -9.87 26.10
CA VAL A 88 4.17 -9.98 24.97
C VAL A 88 3.71 -9.18 23.76
N ASP A 89 4.67 -8.54 23.09
CA ASP A 89 4.42 -7.75 21.87
C ASP A 89 4.07 -8.63 20.66
N VAL A 90 3.31 -8.04 19.75
CA VAL A 90 2.85 -8.69 18.52
C VAL A 90 3.30 -7.91 17.30
N ALA A 91 4.00 -8.56 16.37
CA ALA A 91 4.20 -8.08 15.01
C ALA A 91 3.04 -8.57 14.12
N ARG A 92 2.14 -7.67 13.71
CA ARG A 92 1.06 -7.96 12.77
C ARG A 92 1.43 -7.48 11.37
N LEU A 93 1.81 -8.41 10.48
CA LEU A 93 2.30 -8.09 9.14
C LEU A 93 1.15 -7.95 8.13
N HIS A 94 1.18 -6.86 7.38
CA HIS A 94 0.27 -6.56 6.28
C HIS A 94 1.04 -6.45 4.96
N SER A 95 0.58 -7.11 3.89
CA SER A 95 1.19 -6.99 2.56
C SER A 95 1.16 -5.53 2.09
N GLY A 96 2.27 -5.07 1.52
CA GLY A 96 2.40 -3.68 1.09
C GLY A 96 2.45 -2.70 2.26
N ASP A 97 1.48 -1.82 2.32
CA ASP A 97 1.30 -0.80 3.36
C ASP A 97 -0.05 -0.98 4.07
N PRO A 98 -0.12 -0.85 5.41
CA PRO A 98 -1.37 -0.99 6.16
C PRO A 98 -2.47 -0.01 5.77
N SER A 99 -2.14 1.14 5.19
CA SER A 99 -3.12 2.17 4.83
C SER A 99 -3.90 1.89 3.55
N VAL A 100 -3.49 0.87 2.74
CA VAL A 100 -4.08 0.63 1.42
C VAL A 100 -4.65 -0.79 1.33
N PHE A 101 -5.98 -0.93 1.36
CA PHE A 101 -6.74 -2.18 1.18
C PHE A 101 -6.30 -3.34 2.08
N SER A 102 -5.86 -3.08 3.29
CA SER A 102 -5.27 -4.06 4.20
C SER A 102 -6.18 -4.54 5.33
N ALA A 103 -7.44 -4.05 5.39
CA ALA A 103 -8.39 -4.43 6.44
C ALA A 103 -7.85 -4.20 7.87
N VAL A 104 -7.05 -3.13 8.06
CA VAL A 104 -6.47 -2.80 9.36
C VAL A 104 -7.43 -2.00 10.24
N ALA A 105 -8.31 -1.19 9.63
CA ALA A 105 -9.20 -0.29 10.37
C ALA A 105 -10.15 -1.03 11.32
N GLU A 106 -10.71 -2.16 10.87
CA GLU A 106 -11.57 -2.99 11.71
C GLU A 106 -10.80 -3.70 12.83
N GLN A 107 -9.52 -4.04 12.60
CA GLN A 107 -8.67 -4.61 13.64
C GLN A 107 -8.36 -3.56 14.71
N MET A 108 -7.94 -2.35 14.32
CA MET A 108 -7.69 -1.23 15.25
C MET A 108 -8.93 -0.91 16.09
N ARG A 109 -10.10 -0.77 15.46
CA ARG A 109 -11.36 -0.51 16.17
C ARG A 109 -11.69 -1.57 17.22
N ARG A 110 -11.37 -2.84 16.95
CA ARG A 110 -11.61 -3.93 17.91
C ARG A 110 -10.57 -3.96 19.04
N LEU A 111 -9.33 -3.62 18.75
CA LEU A 111 -8.29 -3.46 19.77
C LEU A 111 -8.60 -2.26 20.69
N ASP A 112 -9.08 -1.14 20.13
CA ASP A 112 -9.59 -0.01 20.92
C ASP A 112 -10.67 -0.46 21.93
N ALA A 113 -11.64 -1.24 21.46
CA ALA A 113 -12.73 -1.77 22.30
C ALA A 113 -12.22 -2.75 23.36
N ALA A 114 -11.10 -3.43 23.12
CA ALA A 114 -10.46 -4.36 24.07
C ALA A 114 -9.42 -3.67 24.98
N GLY A 115 -9.15 -2.38 24.81
CA GLY A 115 -8.13 -1.64 25.56
C GLY A 115 -6.68 -2.09 25.26
N VAL A 116 -6.43 -2.67 24.09
CA VAL A 116 -5.12 -3.15 23.66
C VAL A 116 -4.42 -2.05 22.86
N PRO A 117 -3.25 -1.55 23.29
CA PRO A 117 -2.50 -0.53 22.58
C PRO A 117 -1.91 -1.07 21.28
N TYR A 118 -1.81 -0.21 20.27
CA TYR A 118 -1.21 -0.54 18.98
C TYR A 118 -0.53 0.68 18.36
N ASP A 119 0.37 0.40 17.42
CA ASP A 119 0.92 1.40 16.50
C ASP A 119 0.92 0.90 15.06
N VAL A 120 1.22 1.80 14.11
CA VAL A 120 1.27 1.50 12.69
C VAL A 120 2.62 1.93 12.11
N THR A 121 3.33 0.98 11.53
CA THR A 121 4.57 1.22 10.78
C THR A 121 4.28 1.09 9.28
N PRO A 122 4.52 2.14 8.48
CA PRO A 122 4.28 2.09 7.04
C PRO A 122 5.18 1.08 6.34
N GLY A 123 4.75 0.65 5.16
CA GLY A 123 5.51 -0.20 4.25
C GLY A 123 5.56 0.36 2.84
N VAL A 124 6.25 -0.30 1.92
CA VAL A 124 6.23 0.03 0.50
C VAL A 124 4.99 -0.58 -0.14
N PRO A 125 4.01 0.22 -0.59
CA PRO A 125 2.80 -0.32 -1.19
C PRO A 125 3.06 -0.91 -2.58
N ALA A 126 2.24 -1.87 -2.99
CA ALA A 126 2.42 -2.58 -4.25
C ALA A 126 2.37 -1.66 -5.49
N PHE A 127 1.65 -0.56 -5.45
CA PHE A 127 1.62 0.39 -6.57
C PHE A 127 2.95 1.12 -6.74
N ALA A 128 3.65 1.46 -5.67
CA ALA A 128 4.97 2.09 -5.75
C ALA A 128 6.01 1.11 -6.30
N ALA A 129 5.96 -0.16 -5.91
CA ALA A 129 6.79 -1.20 -6.51
C ALA A 129 6.46 -1.42 -7.99
N ALA A 130 5.19 -1.38 -8.37
CA ALA A 130 4.78 -1.45 -9.77
C ALA A 130 5.32 -0.26 -10.59
N ALA A 131 5.25 0.95 -10.07
CA ALA A 131 5.82 2.15 -10.70
C ALA A 131 7.34 2.02 -10.88
N ALA A 132 8.05 1.53 -9.88
CA ALA A 132 9.49 1.26 -9.94
C ALA A 132 9.83 0.21 -10.99
N ALA A 133 9.11 -0.92 -11.04
CA ALA A 133 9.27 -1.97 -12.05
C ALA A 133 8.99 -1.46 -13.48
N LEU A 134 8.08 -0.52 -13.62
CA LEU A 134 7.78 0.16 -14.87
C LEU A 134 8.80 1.23 -15.25
N ALA A 135 9.67 1.65 -14.32
CA ALA A 135 10.54 2.82 -14.42
C ALA A 135 9.73 4.08 -14.84
N ARG A 136 8.60 4.32 -14.14
CA ARG A 136 7.68 5.43 -14.43
C ARG A 136 7.35 6.22 -13.17
N GLU A 137 7.42 7.53 -13.29
CA GLU A 137 6.75 8.45 -12.40
C GLU A 137 5.25 8.47 -12.73
N LEU A 138 4.42 8.46 -11.69
CA LEU A 138 2.96 8.44 -11.86
C LEU A 138 2.36 9.84 -12.01
N THR A 139 3.13 10.87 -11.67
CA THR A 139 2.75 12.29 -11.67
C THR A 139 3.71 13.08 -12.55
N VAL A 140 3.45 13.10 -13.85
CA VAL A 140 4.31 13.75 -14.85
C VAL A 140 3.79 15.17 -15.17
N PRO A 141 4.63 16.22 -15.15
CA PRO A 141 4.23 17.59 -15.46
C PRO A 141 3.43 17.68 -16.77
N GLU A 142 2.30 18.41 -16.75
CA GLU A 142 1.36 18.63 -17.87
C GLU A 142 0.72 17.36 -18.46
N VAL A 143 1.12 16.17 -18.04
CA VAL A 143 0.54 14.88 -18.49
C VAL A 143 -0.47 14.35 -17.48
N ALA A 144 -0.08 14.22 -16.22
CA ALA A 144 -0.93 13.79 -15.11
C ALA A 144 -0.32 14.24 -13.78
N GLN A 145 -1.08 14.92 -12.95
CA GLN A 145 -0.64 15.38 -11.61
C GLN A 145 -1.46 14.76 -10.48
N THR A 146 -2.40 13.87 -10.83
CA THR A 146 -3.28 13.19 -9.89
C THR A 146 -3.17 11.68 -10.06
N VAL A 147 -3.12 10.98 -8.95
CA VAL A 147 -3.16 9.51 -8.91
C VAL A 147 -4.39 9.07 -8.15
N ILE A 148 -5.23 8.25 -8.78
CA ILE A 148 -6.39 7.63 -8.16
C ILE A 148 -6.03 6.20 -7.81
N LEU A 149 -6.05 5.87 -6.52
CA LEU A 149 -5.90 4.51 -6.01
C LEU A 149 -7.29 3.95 -5.76
N THR A 150 -7.67 2.90 -6.48
CA THR A 150 -8.99 2.27 -6.32
C THR A 150 -8.93 0.75 -6.49
N ARG A 151 -10.07 0.10 -6.36
CA ARG A 151 -10.26 -1.33 -6.54
C ARG A 151 -11.58 -1.62 -7.25
N THR A 152 -11.85 -2.87 -7.55
CA THR A 152 -13.19 -3.30 -7.98
C THR A 152 -13.86 -4.14 -6.88
N ALA A 153 -15.20 -4.11 -6.85
CA ALA A 153 -15.99 -4.95 -5.95
C ALA A 153 -16.49 -6.19 -6.69
N GLU A 154 -16.01 -7.38 -6.32
CA GLU A 154 -16.57 -8.65 -6.82
C GLU A 154 -16.84 -9.62 -5.66
N ARG A 155 -15.86 -9.82 -4.80
CA ARG A 155 -15.94 -10.69 -3.61
C ARG A 155 -15.67 -9.91 -2.33
N ALA A 156 -15.58 -8.59 -2.45
CA ALA A 156 -15.33 -7.66 -1.35
C ALA A 156 -16.55 -6.77 -1.14
N THR A 157 -16.51 -5.95 -0.10
CA THR A 157 -17.51 -4.91 0.17
C THR A 157 -17.76 -4.07 -1.07
N ALA A 158 -19.03 -3.76 -1.35
CA ALA A 158 -19.44 -2.89 -2.45
C ALA A 158 -18.68 -1.56 -2.45
N MET A 159 -18.50 -1.00 -3.64
CA MET A 159 -17.94 0.36 -3.75
C MET A 159 -18.96 1.38 -3.27
N PRO A 160 -18.53 2.45 -2.59
CA PRO A 160 -19.40 3.56 -2.26
C PRO A 160 -19.99 4.22 -3.52
N PRO A 161 -21.17 4.86 -3.42
CA PRO A 161 -21.72 5.65 -4.52
C PRO A 161 -20.72 6.72 -5.01
N GLY A 162 -20.53 6.83 -6.33
CA GLY A 162 -19.61 7.77 -6.95
C GLY A 162 -18.15 7.30 -7.02
N GLU A 163 -17.84 6.11 -6.53
CA GLU A 163 -16.51 5.51 -6.65
C GLU A 163 -16.45 4.39 -7.72
N ASP A 164 -17.41 4.35 -8.63
CA ASP A 164 -17.35 3.47 -9.80
C ASP A 164 -16.27 3.95 -10.79
N LEU A 165 -15.74 3.03 -11.60
CA LEU A 165 -14.62 3.33 -12.49
C LEU A 165 -14.97 4.35 -13.58
N ALA A 166 -16.21 4.41 -14.04
CA ALA A 166 -16.63 5.39 -15.04
C ALA A 166 -16.63 6.81 -14.45
N THR A 167 -17.11 6.98 -13.22
CA THR A 167 -17.08 8.25 -12.50
C THR A 167 -15.64 8.67 -12.19
N LEU A 168 -14.84 7.81 -11.58
CA LEU A 168 -13.45 8.11 -11.25
C LEU A 168 -12.59 8.36 -12.50
N GLY A 169 -12.88 7.65 -13.59
CA GLY A 169 -12.18 7.75 -14.86
C GLY A 169 -12.43 9.06 -15.62
N ALA A 170 -13.48 9.81 -15.28
CA ALA A 170 -13.82 11.07 -15.96
C ALA A 170 -12.69 12.13 -15.87
N SER A 171 -11.88 12.09 -14.82
CA SER A 171 -10.72 12.97 -14.65
C SER A 171 -9.54 12.64 -15.56
N ARG A 172 -9.47 11.43 -16.14
CA ARG A 172 -8.32 10.90 -16.90
C ARG A 172 -6.99 10.94 -16.15
N ALA A 173 -7.03 11.03 -14.83
CA ALA A 173 -5.85 10.96 -13.97
C ALA A 173 -5.14 9.61 -14.12
N THR A 174 -3.90 9.50 -13.66
CA THR A 174 -3.25 8.18 -13.55
C THR A 174 -4.05 7.31 -12.59
N MET A 175 -4.67 6.24 -13.10
CA MET A 175 -5.49 5.33 -12.29
C MET A 175 -4.74 4.06 -11.97
N ILE A 176 -4.76 3.68 -10.70
CA ILE A 176 -4.14 2.48 -10.19
C ILE A 176 -5.21 1.60 -9.55
N LEU A 177 -5.37 0.39 -10.08
CA LEU A 177 -6.38 -0.54 -9.60
C LEU A 177 -5.71 -1.71 -8.88
N HIS A 178 -6.12 -1.89 -7.64
CA HIS A 178 -5.83 -3.07 -6.83
C HIS A 178 -6.98 -4.06 -6.89
N LEU A 179 -6.73 -5.34 -6.61
CA LEU A 179 -7.77 -6.39 -6.50
C LEU A 179 -8.69 -6.50 -7.74
N ALA A 180 -8.21 -6.05 -8.92
CA ALA A 180 -9.05 -5.86 -10.10
C ALA A 180 -8.71 -6.78 -11.29
N VAL A 181 -7.57 -7.48 -11.27
CA VAL A 181 -7.07 -8.23 -12.43
C VAL A 181 -7.99 -9.36 -12.89
N GLN A 182 -8.77 -9.96 -11.99
CA GLN A 182 -9.77 -10.98 -12.35
C GLN A 182 -10.95 -10.40 -13.16
N ARG A 183 -11.16 -9.09 -13.04
CA ARG A 183 -12.21 -8.35 -13.76
C ARG A 183 -11.65 -7.47 -14.88
N ILE A 184 -10.50 -7.81 -15.42
CA ILE A 184 -9.83 -6.96 -16.42
C ILE A 184 -10.74 -6.62 -17.61
N ASP A 185 -11.63 -7.53 -18.02
CA ASP A 185 -12.63 -7.27 -19.08
C ASP A 185 -13.59 -6.12 -18.68
N ALA A 186 -14.15 -6.16 -17.47
CA ALA A 186 -15.05 -5.14 -16.97
C ALA A 186 -14.31 -3.81 -16.74
N VAL A 187 -13.10 -3.86 -16.18
CA VAL A 187 -12.24 -2.68 -15.99
C VAL A 187 -12.02 -1.96 -17.31
N VAL A 188 -11.65 -2.68 -18.35
CA VAL A 188 -11.45 -2.11 -19.70
C VAL A 188 -12.75 -1.54 -20.27
N ALA A 189 -13.85 -2.27 -20.18
CA ALA A 189 -15.15 -1.80 -20.67
C ALA A 189 -15.59 -0.49 -19.98
N GLU A 190 -15.43 -0.37 -18.67
CA GLU A 190 -15.82 0.81 -17.91
C GLU A 190 -14.89 2.02 -18.18
N LEU A 191 -13.58 1.79 -18.38
CA LEU A 191 -12.61 2.88 -18.55
C LEU A 191 -12.47 3.37 -20.00
N THR A 192 -12.76 2.53 -21.00
CA THR A 192 -12.56 2.88 -22.42
C THR A 192 -13.35 4.13 -22.84
N GLY A 193 -14.55 4.33 -22.28
CA GLY A 193 -15.38 5.52 -22.58
C GLY A 193 -14.70 6.84 -22.20
N ASN A 194 -13.93 6.86 -21.12
CA ASN A 194 -13.24 8.04 -20.63
C ASN A 194 -11.82 8.19 -21.17
N TYR A 195 -11.05 7.11 -21.18
CA TYR A 195 -9.63 7.14 -21.54
C TYR A 195 -9.35 6.92 -23.02
N GLY A 196 -10.28 6.29 -23.75
CA GLY A 196 -10.08 5.85 -25.14
C GLY A 196 -9.37 4.50 -25.22
N ALA A 197 -9.62 3.77 -26.33
CA ALA A 197 -9.09 2.42 -26.55
C ALA A 197 -7.54 2.38 -26.61
N ASP A 198 -6.92 3.44 -27.10
CA ASP A 198 -5.45 3.55 -27.25
C ASP A 198 -4.74 3.99 -25.96
N CYS A 199 -5.49 4.24 -24.87
CA CYS A 199 -4.88 4.66 -23.61
C CYS A 199 -3.91 3.60 -23.10
N PRO A 200 -2.68 4.01 -22.72
CA PRO A 200 -1.68 3.10 -22.21
C PRO A 200 -2.11 2.42 -20.90
N VAL A 201 -1.86 1.12 -20.82
CA VAL A 201 -2.10 0.28 -19.64
C VAL A 201 -0.88 -0.58 -19.36
N ALA A 202 -0.56 -0.75 -18.08
CA ALA A 202 0.39 -1.74 -17.64
C ALA A 202 -0.23 -2.60 -16.53
N VAL A 203 0.05 -3.90 -16.56
CA VAL A 203 -0.28 -4.83 -15.48
C VAL A 203 1.01 -5.38 -14.92
N VAL A 204 1.29 -5.10 -13.65
CA VAL A 204 2.47 -5.63 -12.95
C VAL A 204 2.00 -6.68 -11.96
N ALA A 205 2.28 -7.91 -12.25
CA ALA A 205 1.97 -9.03 -11.37
C ALA A 205 3.20 -9.38 -10.52
N ARG A 206 2.97 -9.63 -9.22
CA ARG A 206 4.00 -10.03 -8.25
C ARG A 206 5.20 -9.07 -8.22
N ALA A 207 4.93 -7.77 -8.25
CA ALA A 207 5.93 -6.71 -8.21
C ALA A 207 6.99 -6.97 -7.13
N SER A 208 8.26 -6.77 -7.48
CA SER A 208 9.47 -7.01 -6.67
C SER A 208 9.78 -8.47 -6.31
N ARG A 209 8.98 -9.44 -6.75
CA ARG A 209 9.25 -10.87 -6.51
C ARG A 209 10.10 -11.46 -7.63
N PRO A 210 10.80 -12.60 -7.39
CA PRO A 210 11.59 -13.25 -8.43
C PRO A 210 10.79 -13.67 -9.69
N ASP A 211 9.48 -13.85 -9.54
CA ASP A 211 8.55 -14.21 -10.59
C ASP A 211 7.69 -13.01 -11.06
N GLU A 212 8.24 -11.79 -10.90
CA GLU A 212 7.62 -10.57 -11.40
C GLU A 212 7.32 -10.67 -12.89
N LEU A 213 6.11 -10.23 -13.29
CA LEU A 213 5.69 -10.18 -14.68
C LEU A 213 5.08 -8.81 -15.00
N ILE A 214 5.58 -8.20 -16.07
CA ILE A 214 5.11 -6.91 -16.56
C ILE A 214 4.45 -7.11 -17.93
N LEU A 215 3.19 -6.74 -18.05
CA LEU A 215 2.45 -6.68 -19.30
C LEU A 215 2.17 -5.22 -19.63
N ARG A 216 2.54 -4.81 -20.84
CA ARG A 216 2.29 -3.45 -21.36
C ARG A 216 1.39 -3.52 -22.59
N GLY A 217 0.47 -2.57 -22.70
CA GLY A 217 -0.46 -2.48 -23.83
C GLY A 217 -1.29 -1.22 -23.77
N THR A 218 -2.43 -1.30 -24.41
CA THR A 218 -3.50 -0.29 -24.39
C THR A 218 -4.78 -0.92 -23.83
N LEU A 219 -5.81 -0.10 -23.57
CA LEU A 219 -7.12 -0.64 -23.16
C LEU A 219 -7.68 -1.59 -24.24
N ALA A 220 -7.30 -1.42 -25.51
CA ALA A 220 -7.76 -2.30 -26.60
C ALA A 220 -7.19 -3.73 -26.54
N ASP A 221 -5.96 -3.92 -26.04
CA ASP A 221 -5.25 -5.22 -26.16
C ASP A 221 -4.85 -5.86 -24.84
N ILE A 222 -4.90 -5.14 -23.72
CA ILE A 222 -4.39 -5.62 -22.43
C ILE A 222 -5.14 -6.85 -21.90
N VAL A 223 -6.44 -6.98 -22.21
CA VAL A 223 -7.27 -8.12 -21.81
C VAL A 223 -6.69 -9.44 -22.34
N GLY A 224 -6.38 -9.49 -23.64
CA GLY A 224 -5.78 -10.66 -24.28
C GLY A 224 -4.46 -11.02 -23.60
N LYS A 225 -3.57 -10.04 -23.44
CA LYS A 225 -2.25 -10.23 -22.81
C LYS A 225 -2.33 -10.80 -21.39
N VAL A 226 -3.28 -10.30 -20.57
CA VAL A 226 -3.49 -10.78 -19.21
C VAL A 226 -4.00 -12.21 -19.18
N LYS A 227 -4.94 -12.56 -20.07
CA LYS A 227 -5.49 -13.91 -20.21
C LYS A 227 -4.44 -14.92 -20.69
N ASP A 228 -3.70 -14.56 -21.73
CA ASP A 228 -2.64 -15.41 -22.30
C ASP A 228 -1.51 -15.68 -21.29
N ALA A 229 -1.17 -14.69 -20.48
CA ALA A 229 -0.19 -14.82 -19.41
C ALA A 229 -0.74 -15.53 -18.14
N GLY A 230 -2.03 -15.84 -18.07
CA GLY A 230 -2.66 -16.54 -16.94
C GLY A 230 -2.65 -15.75 -15.62
N VAL A 231 -2.54 -14.42 -15.65
CA VAL A 231 -2.49 -13.57 -14.45
C VAL A 231 -3.87 -13.46 -13.83
N ARG A 232 -4.05 -13.98 -12.62
CA ARG A 232 -5.34 -14.01 -11.91
C ARG A 232 -5.37 -13.31 -10.56
N ARG A 233 -4.21 -13.01 -9.96
CA ARG A 233 -4.09 -12.41 -8.61
C ARG A 233 -2.74 -11.74 -8.42
N THR A 234 -2.61 -10.98 -7.33
CA THR A 234 -1.36 -10.34 -6.90
C THR A 234 -0.81 -9.45 -8.03
N ALA A 235 -1.67 -8.60 -8.58
CA ALA A 235 -1.31 -7.69 -9.66
C ALA A 235 -1.90 -6.30 -9.42
N VAL A 236 -1.16 -5.29 -9.88
CA VAL A 236 -1.56 -3.90 -9.94
C VAL A 236 -1.77 -3.53 -11.41
N ILE A 237 -2.90 -2.89 -11.73
CA ILE A 237 -3.18 -2.35 -13.06
C ILE A 237 -2.94 -0.84 -12.99
N VAL A 238 -2.15 -0.30 -13.90
CA VAL A 238 -1.90 1.14 -14.04
C VAL A 238 -2.44 1.59 -15.39
N VAL A 239 -3.29 2.62 -15.39
CA VAL A 239 -3.92 3.18 -16.60
C VAL A 239 -3.62 4.66 -16.67
N GLY A 240 -3.21 5.16 -17.83
CA GLY A 240 -3.05 6.59 -18.06
C GLY A 240 -1.83 6.98 -18.86
N ALA A 241 -1.85 8.23 -19.34
CA ALA A 241 -0.83 8.80 -20.23
C ALA A 241 0.58 8.85 -19.61
N ALA A 242 0.72 8.89 -18.28
CA ALA A 242 2.00 8.88 -17.60
C ALA A 242 2.87 7.65 -17.94
N LEU A 243 2.25 6.53 -18.33
CA LEU A 243 2.96 5.30 -18.70
C LEU A 243 3.83 5.44 -19.97
N THR A 244 3.47 6.33 -20.88
CA THR A 244 4.16 6.54 -22.16
C THR A 244 4.67 7.96 -22.33
N ALA A 245 4.58 8.80 -21.29
CA ALA A 245 5.12 10.16 -21.34
C ALA A 245 6.61 10.13 -21.71
N GLY A 246 6.95 10.78 -22.81
CA GLY A 246 8.32 10.81 -23.32
C GLY A 246 8.79 12.23 -23.64
N GLN A 247 7.87 13.16 -23.88
CA GLN A 247 8.14 14.59 -24.07
C GLN A 247 7.16 15.36 -23.19
N PHE A 248 7.67 16.05 -22.21
CA PHE A 248 6.94 16.90 -21.27
C PHE A 248 7.91 17.98 -20.76
N PRO A 249 7.41 19.15 -20.32
CA PRO A 249 8.26 20.21 -19.82
C PRO A 249 8.94 19.78 -18.51
N ASP A 250 10.14 20.31 -18.28
CA ASP A 250 10.82 20.12 -17.00
C ASP A 250 9.97 20.67 -15.85
N SER A 251 10.04 20.00 -14.71
CA SER A 251 9.37 20.47 -13.51
C SER A 251 9.89 21.85 -13.13
N HIS A 252 8.98 22.79 -12.83
CA HIS A 252 9.33 24.10 -12.28
C HIS A 252 10.22 23.99 -11.02
N LEU A 253 10.21 22.86 -10.36
CA LEU A 253 11.06 22.55 -9.21
C LEU A 253 12.56 22.74 -9.52
N TYR A 254 12.97 22.48 -10.76
CA TYR A 254 14.37 22.58 -11.23
C TYR A 254 14.62 23.77 -12.15
N SER A 255 13.61 24.66 -12.35
CA SER A 255 13.78 25.87 -13.16
C SER A 255 14.89 26.77 -12.61
N ALA A 256 15.69 27.34 -13.53
CA ALA A 256 16.69 28.33 -13.18
C ALA A 256 16.09 29.62 -12.58
N ASP A 257 14.84 29.93 -12.93
CA ASP A 257 14.11 31.11 -12.46
C ASP A 257 13.46 30.90 -11.09
N ARG A 258 13.59 29.70 -10.51
CA ARG A 258 13.10 29.43 -9.17
C ARG A 258 13.94 30.20 -8.16
N CYS A 259 13.36 31.20 -7.50
CA CYS A 259 13.91 31.77 -6.28
C CYS A 259 14.10 30.64 -5.27
N ARG A 260 15.32 30.21 -5.06
CA ARG A 260 15.70 29.34 -3.96
C ARG A 260 15.74 30.22 -2.72
N SER A 261 14.57 30.49 -2.12
CA SER A 261 14.45 31.23 -0.88
C SER A 261 15.09 30.43 0.25
N GLY A 262 16.41 30.54 0.35
CA GLY A 262 17.21 30.13 1.51
C GLY A 262 17.33 31.22 2.56
N ASP A 263 16.72 32.41 2.36
CA ASP A 263 16.93 33.58 3.20
C ASP A 263 15.70 34.12 3.93
N ASP A 264 14.51 33.54 3.79
CA ASP A 264 13.29 34.09 4.41
C ASP A 264 12.86 33.46 5.74
N ASP A 265 13.62 32.54 6.33
CA ASP A 265 13.32 31.98 7.67
C ASP A 265 13.93 32.79 8.84
N HIS A 266 14.43 34.00 8.59
CA HIS A 266 14.71 34.99 9.67
C HIS A 266 13.48 35.85 9.89
N HIS A 267 12.46 35.29 10.54
CA HIS A 267 11.44 36.08 11.20
C HIS A 267 12.07 36.63 12.50
N PRO A 268 12.38 37.94 12.61
CA PRO A 268 12.74 38.50 13.89
C PRO A 268 11.50 38.44 14.79
N GLY A 269 11.58 37.64 15.83
CA GLY A 269 10.54 37.58 16.85
C GLY A 269 10.17 38.97 17.34
N PRO A 270 8.91 39.20 17.79
CA PRO A 270 8.49 40.50 18.27
C PRO A 270 9.35 40.92 19.46
N ALA A 271 9.92 42.12 19.36
CA ALA A 271 10.61 42.76 20.48
C ALA A 271 9.61 42.89 21.64
N VAL A 272 9.92 42.25 22.75
CA VAL A 272 9.18 42.41 24.00
C VAL A 272 9.62 43.74 24.62
N PRO A 273 8.68 44.64 25.05
CA PRO A 273 8.99 45.91 25.66
C PRO A 273 9.59 45.77 27.06
#